data_40b0981d88798c850a8d7875c93dfed4
#
_entry.id   40b0981d88798c850a8d7875c93dfed4
#
_cell.length_a   1.000
_cell.length_b   1.000
_cell.length_c   1.000
_cell.angle_alpha   90.00
_cell.angle_beta   90.00
_cell.angle_gamma   90.00
#
_symmetry.space_group_name_H-M   'P 1'
#
loop_
_entity.id
_entity.type
_entity.pdbx_description
1 polymer ?
#
loop_
_entity_poly.entity_id
_entity_poly.type
_entity_poly.pdbx_seq_one_letter_code
_entity_poly.pdbx_strand_id
1 'polypeptide(L)'
;ASKPDSHDICFISDGDTGGWLADKLDGVNRGGDIIDDVTGETLGEHDGSWRFTVGQRKGLRIGRPAPDGKPRYVLDIEPVTGTVRVGAHERLAIHGLTGIRPIWCTAAPSAPMECTVQLRAHGDEHRAVVSPSAEGVEVSLIDPAFGIAPGQACVIYDGTRVVGSATISATNR
;
A
#
# COMPACT_ATOMS: atom_id res chain seq x y z
N ALA A 1 -3.90 8.64 -25.71
CA ALA A 1 -4.20 7.49 -24.84
C ALA A 1 -5.15 7.92 -23.71
N SER A 2 -6.43 8.11 -23.99
CA SER A 2 -7.44 8.56 -23.02
C SER A 2 -8.52 7.49 -22.74
N LYS A 3 -8.23 6.23 -23.06
CA LYS A 3 -9.14 5.13 -22.74
C LYS A 3 -9.00 4.84 -21.25
N PRO A 4 -10.09 4.88 -20.44
CA PRO A 4 -10.03 4.46 -19.04
C PRO A 4 -9.60 2.99 -18.96
N ASP A 5 -8.79 2.67 -17.96
CA ASP A 5 -8.42 1.30 -17.69
C ASP A 5 -9.64 0.46 -17.36
N SER A 6 -9.62 -0.80 -17.75
CA SER A 6 -10.63 -1.76 -17.37
C SER A 6 -10.50 -2.03 -15.87
N HIS A 7 -11.53 -1.66 -15.09
CA HIS A 7 -11.60 -1.93 -13.66
C HIS A 7 -12.14 -3.33 -13.34
N ASP A 8 -12.68 -3.99 -14.35
CA ASP A 8 -13.30 -5.30 -14.17
C ASP A 8 -12.28 -6.42 -14.38
N ILE A 9 -12.21 -7.32 -13.43
CA ILE A 9 -11.44 -8.56 -13.56
C ILE A 9 -12.27 -9.47 -14.45
N CYS A 10 -11.87 -9.63 -15.72
CA CYS A 10 -12.64 -10.26 -16.79
C CYS A 10 -13.04 -11.74 -16.55
N PHE A 11 -12.46 -12.41 -15.55
CA PHE A 11 -12.82 -13.76 -15.15
C PHE A 11 -13.76 -13.83 -13.93
N ILE A 12 -14.19 -12.67 -13.40
CA ILE A 12 -15.21 -12.56 -12.35
C ILE A 12 -16.46 -11.95 -12.98
N SER A 13 -17.34 -12.81 -13.50
CA SER A 13 -18.47 -12.39 -14.34
C SER A 13 -19.57 -11.64 -13.61
N ASP A 14 -19.66 -11.78 -12.28
CA ASP A 14 -20.64 -11.13 -11.41
C ASP A 14 -20.10 -9.86 -10.71
N GLY A 15 -18.81 -9.53 -10.94
CA GLY A 15 -18.15 -8.39 -10.30
C GLY A 15 -17.92 -8.55 -8.80
N ASP A 16 -18.29 -9.70 -8.18
CA ASP A 16 -18.02 -9.99 -6.78
C ASP A 16 -16.60 -10.55 -6.57
N THR A 17 -15.61 -9.69 -6.75
CA THR A 17 -14.20 -10.01 -6.46
C THR A 17 -14.01 -10.53 -5.04
N GLY A 18 -14.85 -10.04 -4.11
CA GLY A 18 -14.81 -10.43 -2.71
C GLY A 18 -15.21 -11.88 -2.49
N GLY A 19 -16.35 -12.27 -3.03
CA GLY A 19 -16.84 -13.64 -2.96
C GLY A 19 -15.90 -14.61 -3.67
N TRP A 20 -15.39 -14.24 -4.84
CA TRP A 20 -14.43 -15.05 -5.59
C TRP A 20 -13.12 -15.29 -4.81
N LEU A 21 -12.59 -14.24 -4.16
CA LEU A 21 -11.40 -14.37 -3.30
C LEU A 21 -11.69 -15.26 -2.08
N ALA A 22 -12.85 -15.10 -1.45
CA ALA A 22 -13.25 -15.94 -0.31
C ALA A 22 -13.24 -17.43 -0.68
N ASP A 23 -13.80 -17.79 -1.84
CA ASP A 23 -13.82 -19.17 -2.34
C ASP A 23 -12.42 -19.71 -2.66
N LYS A 24 -11.52 -18.86 -3.16
CA LYS A 24 -10.15 -19.26 -3.52
C LYS A 24 -9.19 -19.33 -2.34
N LEU A 25 -9.47 -18.57 -1.30
CA LEU A 25 -8.66 -18.52 -0.08
C LEU A 25 -9.14 -19.54 0.98
N ASP A 26 -9.80 -20.59 0.56
CA ASP A 26 -10.42 -21.63 1.37
C ASP A 26 -9.58 -21.98 2.61
N GLY A 27 -10.05 -21.60 3.81
CA GLY A 27 -9.39 -21.83 5.10
C GLY A 27 -8.20 -20.92 5.48
N VAL A 28 -7.70 -20.09 4.57
CA VAL A 28 -6.59 -19.14 4.85
C VAL A 28 -7.11 -17.80 5.37
N ASN A 29 -8.39 -17.52 5.09
CA ASN A 29 -8.97 -16.21 5.37
C ASN A 29 -9.73 -16.22 6.68
N ARG A 30 -9.01 -16.00 7.76
CA ARG A 30 -9.61 -15.85 9.09
C ARG A 30 -10.12 -14.43 9.25
N GLY A 31 -11.32 -14.29 9.80
CA GLY A 31 -11.77 -13.06 10.39
C GLY A 31 -10.77 -12.59 11.44
N GLY A 32 -10.82 -11.34 11.81
CA GLY A 32 -9.90 -10.77 12.77
C GLY A 32 -10.45 -9.47 13.36
N ASP A 33 -9.63 -8.88 14.22
CA ASP A 33 -9.96 -7.65 14.91
C ASP A 33 -9.60 -6.42 14.09
N ILE A 34 -10.44 -5.40 14.19
CA ILE A 34 -10.09 -4.04 13.80
C ILE A 34 -9.65 -3.31 15.07
N ILE A 35 -8.38 -2.92 15.12
CA ILE A 35 -7.80 -2.29 16.31
C ILE A 35 -7.37 -0.84 16.05
N ASP A 36 -7.48 -0.01 17.08
CA ASP A 36 -6.91 1.34 17.06
C ASP A 36 -5.38 1.27 17.18
N ASP A 37 -4.67 1.91 16.25
CA ASP A 37 -3.21 1.84 16.15
C ASP A 37 -2.48 2.53 17.33
N VAL A 38 -3.13 3.45 18.03
CA VAL A 38 -2.54 4.18 19.16
C VAL A 38 -2.82 3.48 20.47
N THR A 39 -4.06 3.07 20.69
CA THR A 39 -4.50 2.51 21.98
C THR A 39 -4.43 0.99 22.02
N GLY A 40 -4.39 0.32 20.87
CA GLY A 40 -4.51 -1.13 20.75
C GLY A 40 -5.92 -1.65 21.07
N GLU A 41 -6.91 -0.77 21.27
CA GLU A 41 -8.28 -1.15 21.58
C GLU A 41 -8.96 -1.80 20.37
N THR A 42 -9.66 -2.91 20.58
CA THR A 42 -10.52 -3.51 19.56
C THR A 42 -11.74 -2.64 19.31
N LEU A 43 -11.90 -2.17 18.09
CA LEU A 43 -12.97 -1.29 17.64
C LEU A 43 -14.09 -2.04 16.91
N GLY A 44 -13.83 -3.24 16.46
CA GLY A 44 -14.75 -4.10 15.76
C GLY A 44 -14.09 -5.38 15.27
N GLU A 45 -14.87 -6.22 14.62
CA GLU A 45 -14.42 -7.48 14.03
C GLU A 45 -14.79 -7.52 12.54
N HIS A 46 -14.13 -8.36 11.78
CA HIS A 46 -14.41 -8.60 10.37
C HIS A 46 -14.28 -10.08 10.00
N ASP A 47 -14.88 -10.47 8.91
CA ASP A 47 -14.93 -11.83 8.39
C ASP A 47 -13.80 -12.17 7.38
N GLY A 48 -12.96 -11.18 7.05
CA GLY A 48 -11.83 -11.38 6.14
C GLY A 48 -10.99 -10.12 5.92
N SER A 49 -9.68 -10.22 6.17
CA SER A 49 -8.74 -9.11 6.00
C SER A 49 -8.59 -8.67 4.52
N TRP A 50 -8.89 -9.54 3.57
CA TRP A 50 -8.88 -9.27 2.13
C TRP A 50 -9.91 -8.21 1.67
N ARG A 51 -10.89 -7.88 2.53
CA ARG A 51 -11.86 -6.79 2.29
C ARG A 51 -11.26 -5.40 2.54
N PHE A 52 -10.06 -5.33 3.08
CA PHE A 52 -9.43 -4.09 3.46
C PHE A 52 -8.24 -3.76 2.57
N THR A 53 -8.00 -2.47 2.42
CA THR A 53 -6.86 -1.95 1.67
C THR A 53 -6.24 -0.80 2.47
N VAL A 54 -4.92 -0.73 2.55
CA VAL A 54 -4.22 0.38 3.21
C VAL A 54 -4.64 1.71 2.59
N GLY A 55 -5.05 2.67 3.43
CA GLY A 55 -5.64 3.94 3.02
C GLY A 55 -7.17 3.92 2.88
N GLN A 56 -7.83 2.78 3.02
CA GLN A 56 -9.30 2.69 2.99
C GLN A 56 -9.91 3.46 4.15
N ARG A 57 -10.94 4.29 3.84
CA ARG A 57 -11.69 5.09 4.81
C ARG A 57 -13.11 4.57 5.03
N LYS A 58 -13.76 4.09 3.97
CA LYS A 58 -15.17 3.68 4.00
C LYS A 58 -15.29 2.17 4.23
N GLY A 59 -16.43 1.73 4.81
CA GLY A 59 -16.75 0.31 4.95
C GLY A 59 -16.04 -0.39 6.10
N LEU A 60 -15.41 0.35 7.01
CA LEU A 60 -14.70 -0.23 8.17
C LEU A 60 -15.63 -0.88 9.20
N ARG A 61 -16.94 -0.55 9.17
CA ARG A 61 -17.96 -1.06 10.10
C ARG A 61 -17.60 -0.91 11.59
N ILE A 62 -16.86 0.16 11.92
CA ILE A 62 -16.50 0.51 13.28
C ILE A 62 -17.70 1.20 13.91
N GLY A 63 -18.24 0.63 15.02
CA GLY A 63 -19.44 1.14 15.69
C GLY A 63 -19.22 2.42 16.49
N ARG A 64 -17.98 2.88 16.66
CA ARG A 64 -17.61 4.06 17.45
C ARG A 64 -16.88 5.12 16.61
N PRO A 65 -17.27 6.40 16.73
CA PRO A 65 -16.47 7.48 16.14
C PRO A 65 -15.12 7.59 16.88
N ALA A 66 -14.11 8.18 16.21
CA ALA A 66 -12.87 8.53 16.86
C ALA A 66 -13.11 9.61 17.94
N PRO A 67 -12.34 9.67 19.04
CA PRO A 67 -12.51 10.67 20.09
C PRO A 67 -12.42 12.11 19.59
N ASP A 68 -11.65 12.36 18.54
CA ASP A 68 -11.49 13.66 17.86
C ASP A 68 -12.53 13.91 16.75
N GLY A 69 -13.47 12.98 16.54
CA GLY A 69 -14.50 13.05 15.50
C GLY A 69 -13.97 12.90 14.07
N LYS A 70 -12.67 12.68 13.88
CA LYS A 70 -12.09 12.52 12.54
C LYS A 70 -12.27 11.11 11.99
N PRO A 71 -12.26 10.96 10.64
CA PRO A 71 -12.29 9.65 10.02
C PRO A 71 -11.08 8.79 10.39
N ARG A 72 -11.30 7.49 10.53
CA ARG A 72 -10.23 6.49 10.60
C ARG A 72 -9.93 5.92 9.22
N TYR A 73 -8.68 5.51 9.04
CA TYR A 73 -8.15 4.91 7.81
C TYR A 73 -7.45 3.60 8.16
N VAL A 74 -7.50 2.63 7.26
CA VAL A 74 -6.70 1.41 7.39
C VAL A 74 -5.23 1.80 7.23
N LEU A 75 -4.44 1.56 8.27
CA LEU A 75 -3.02 1.87 8.32
C LEU A 75 -2.17 0.65 7.95
N ASP A 76 -2.62 -0.53 8.39
CA ASP A 76 -1.90 -1.78 8.22
C ASP A 76 -2.84 -2.97 8.27
N ILE A 77 -2.44 -4.07 7.64
CA ILE A 77 -3.16 -5.33 7.59
C ILE A 77 -2.14 -6.43 7.85
N GLU A 78 -2.35 -7.20 8.94
CA GLU A 78 -1.52 -8.36 9.27
C GLU A 78 -2.16 -9.63 8.68
N PRO A 79 -1.59 -10.20 7.60
CA PRO A 79 -2.25 -11.30 6.89
C PRO A 79 -2.36 -12.60 7.70
N VAL A 80 -1.43 -12.82 8.65
CA VAL A 80 -1.36 -14.06 9.43
C VAL A 80 -2.43 -14.09 10.52
N THR A 81 -2.59 -13.00 11.26
CA THR A 81 -3.57 -12.87 12.34
C THR A 81 -4.92 -12.36 11.86
N GLY A 82 -4.97 -11.77 10.66
CA GLY A 82 -6.13 -11.06 10.13
C GLY A 82 -6.33 -9.67 10.75
N THR A 83 -5.45 -9.21 11.63
CA THR A 83 -5.61 -7.94 12.33
C THR A 83 -5.53 -6.75 11.37
N VAL A 84 -6.53 -5.87 11.43
CA VAL A 84 -6.57 -4.61 10.67
C VAL A 84 -6.35 -3.45 11.63
N ARG A 85 -5.26 -2.69 11.42
CA ARG A 85 -4.95 -1.50 12.22
C ARG A 85 -5.56 -0.27 11.56
N VAL A 86 -6.26 0.55 12.35
CA VAL A 86 -6.86 1.78 11.87
C VAL A 86 -6.45 2.97 12.73
N GLY A 87 -6.41 4.16 12.10
CA GLY A 87 -6.03 5.39 12.80
C GLY A 87 -6.22 6.64 11.96
N ALA A 88 -5.65 7.75 12.42
CA ALA A 88 -5.73 9.05 11.76
C ALA A 88 -5.01 9.03 10.39
N HIS A 89 -5.47 9.90 9.47
CA HIS A 89 -4.91 10.01 8.11
C HIS A 89 -3.40 10.29 8.11
N GLU A 90 -2.96 11.14 9.01
CA GLU A 90 -1.57 11.56 9.14
C GLU A 90 -0.61 10.38 9.39
N ARG A 91 -1.12 9.31 9.98
CA ARG A 91 -0.35 8.07 10.24
C ARG A 91 -0.16 7.19 9.00
N LEU A 92 -0.80 7.54 7.86
CA LEU A 92 -0.53 6.92 6.56
C LEU A 92 0.73 7.47 5.89
N ALA A 93 1.27 8.59 6.40
CA ALA A 93 2.46 9.20 5.84
C ALA A 93 3.67 8.25 5.94
N ILE A 94 4.37 8.09 4.84
CA ILE A 94 5.67 7.43 4.79
C ILE A 94 6.71 8.41 4.26
N HIS A 95 7.93 8.31 4.78
CA HIS A 95 9.07 9.14 4.37
C HIS A 95 10.09 8.34 3.55
N GLY A 96 9.92 7.05 3.44
CA GLY A 96 10.78 6.19 2.65
C GLY A 96 10.21 4.80 2.49
N LEU A 97 10.89 4.00 1.69
CA LEU A 97 10.55 2.59 1.48
C LEU A 97 11.79 1.78 1.06
N THR A 98 11.70 0.49 1.29
CA THR A 98 12.65 -0.50 0.77
C THR A 98 12.05 -1.20 -0.43
N GLY A 99 12.77 -1.25 -1.55
CA GLY A 99 12.40 -1.94 -2.76
C GLY A 99 13.29 -3.16 -3.01
N ILE A 100 12.67 -4.30 -3.29
CA ILE A 100 13.35 -5.56 -3.63
C ILE A 100 13.14 -5.92 -5.09
N ARG A 101 13.97 -6.83 -5.59
CA ARG A 101 13.91 -7.32 -6.98
C ARG A 101 13.89 -6.19 -8.00
N PRO A 102 14.87 -5.26 -7.96
CA PRO A 102 14.87 -4.15 -8.90
C PRO A 102 15.07 -4.64 -10.33
N ILE A 103 14.36 -3.99 -11.27
CA ILE A 103 14.50 -4.18 -12.72
C ILE A 103 14.94 -2.85 -13.27
N TRP A 104 16.07 -2.82 -13.97
CA TRP A 104 16.65 -1.61 -14.54
C TRP A 104 16.51 -1.60 -16.05
N CYS A 105 16.02 -0.49 -16.60
CA CYS A 105 16.00 -0.23 -18.04
C CYS A 105 17.35 0.31 -18.56
N THR A 106 18.22 0.70 -17.62
CA THR A 106 19.59 1.21 -17.86
C THR A 106 20.55 0.52 -16.90
N ALA A 107 21.80 0.98 -16.82
CA ALA A 107 22.71 0.51 -15.76
C ALA A 107 22.14 0.84 -14.38
N ALA A 108 22.22 -0.11 -13.44
CA ALA A 108 21.85 0.13 -12.05
C ALA A 108 22.69 1.27 -11.48
N PRO A 109 22.11 2.16 -10.65
CA PRO A 109 22.87 3.22 -10.01
C PRO A 109 23.90 2.62 -9.06
N SER A 110 25.11 3.16 -9.09
CA SER A 110 26.21 2.78 -8.17
C SER A 110 26.32 3.71 -6.95
N ALA A 111 25.54 4.80 -6.93
CA ALA A 111 25.49 5.81 -5.89
C ALA A 111 24.05 6.35 -5.75
N PRO A 112 23.72 7.05 -4.66
CA PRO A 112 22.43 7.72 -4.52
C PRO A 112 22.11 8.62 -5.72
N MET A 113 20.88 8.54 -6.21
CA MET A 113 20.40 9.24 -7.41
C MET A 113 19.13 10.01 -7.06
N GLU A 114 19.13 11.32 -7.31
CA GLU A 114 17.92 12.14 -7.27
C GLU A 114 17.01 11.78 -8.47
N CYS A 115 15.72 11.59 -8.18
CA CYS A 115 14.76 11.10 -9.17
C CYS A 115 13.33 11.45 -8.76
N THR A 116 12.34 11.03 -9.55
CA THR A 116 10.97 10.90 -9.09
C THR A 116 10.56 9.43 -9.04
N VAL A 117 9.63 9.10 -8.14
CA VAL A 117 9.09 7.74 -8.02
C VAL A 117 7.57 7.78 -8.07
N GLN A 118 6.99 6.84 -8.81
CA GLN A 118 5.55 6.60 -8.81
C GLN A 118 5.27 5.32 -8.03
N LEU A 119 4.41 5.42 -7.02
CA LEU A 119 4.14 4.35 -6.05
C LEU A 119 2.77 3.69 -6.23
N ARG A 120 1.96 4.24 -7.15
CA ARG A 120 0.64 3.72 -7.55
C ARG A 120 0.39 3.99 -9.02
N ALA A 121 -0.34 3.10 -9.69
CA ALA A 121 -0.63 3.20 -11.14
C ALA A 121 -1.28 4.54 -11.55
N HIS A 122 -2.13 5.10 -10.69
CA HIS A 122 -2.81 6.38 -10.91
C HIS A 122 -2.43 7.44 -9.86
N GLY A 123 -1.25 7.29 -9.23
CA GLY A 123 -0.73 8.25 -8.24
C GLY A 123 0.18 9.29 -8.89
N ASP A 124 0.36 10.40 -8.17
CA ASP A 124 1.34 11.41 -8.53
C ASP A 124 2.77 10.87 -8.36
N GLU A 125 3.71 11.49 -9.06
CA GLU A 125 5.13 11.27 -8.86
C GLU A 125 5.62 12.02 -7.61
N HIS A 126 6.47 11.37 -6.82
CA HIS A 126 7.09 11.92 -5.63
C HIS A 126 8.58 12.14 -5.87
N ARG A 127 9.12 13.30 -5.49
CA ARG A 127 10.56 13.54 -5.50
C ARG A 127 11.24 12.64 -4.46
N ALA A 128 12.33 12.01 -4.86
CA ALA A 128 13.01 11.02 -4.04
C ALA A 128 14.51 10.96 -4.32
N VAL A 129 15.22 10.32 -3.39
CA VAL A 129 16.58 9.83 -3.60
C VAL A 129 16.52 8.31 -3.54
N VAL A 130 16.96 7.64 -4.60
CA VAL A 130 17.10 6.19 -4.67
C VAL A 130 18.56 5.83 -4.43
N SER A 131 18.81 4.98 -3.46
CA SER A 131 20.14 4.46 -3.09
C SER A 131 20.20 2.95 -3.31
N PRO A 132 21.28 2.41 -3.89
CA PRO A 132 21.48 0.97 -3.97
C PRO A 132 21.63 0.39 -2.56
N SER A 133 21.09 -0.80 -2.34
CA SER A 133 21.23 -1.57 -1.10
C SER A 133 21.60 -3.01 -1.39
N ALA A 134 21.96 -3.78 -0.35
CA ALA A 134 22.36 -5.19 -0.51
C ALA A 134 21.21 -6.06 -1.08
N GLU A 135 19.97 -5.72 -0.78
CA GLU A 135 18.79 -6.49 -1.17
C GLU A 135 17.99 -5.86 -2.32
N GLY A 136 18.37 -4.66 -2.75
CA GLY A 136 17.67 -3.93 -3.80
C GLY A 136 17.92 -2.44 -3.79
N VAL A 137 16.92 -1.64 -3.36
CA VAL A 137 17.01 -0.19 -3.28
C VAL A 137 16.36 0.35 -2.02
N GLU A 138 16.94 1.42 -1.47
CA GLU A 138 16.32 2.27 -0.48
C GLU A 138 15.85 3.56 -1.16
N VAL A 139 14.63 3.97 -0.87
CA VAL A 139 14.02 5.19 -1.42
C VAL A 139 13.69 6.13 -0.28
N SER A 140 14.31 7.29 -0.27
CA SER A 140 13.99 8.39 0.64
C SER A 140 13.13 9.42 -0.10
N LEU A 141 11.93 9.68 0.41
CA LEU A 141 10.99 10.65 -0.16
C LEU A 141 11.30 12.05 0.37
N ILE A 142 11.27 13.04 -0.51
CA ILE A 142 11.43 14.46 -0.11
C ILE A 142 10.16 14.96 0.57
N ASP A 143 9.01 14.61 0.00
CA ASP A 143 7.69 14.90 0.56
C ASP A 143 7.01 13.57 0.90
N PRO A 144 6.25 13.46 2.01
CA PRO A 144 5.65 12.20 2.40
C PRO A 144 4.62 11.70 1.39
N ALA A 145 4.61 10.39 1.16
CA ALA A 145 3.55 9.71 0.42
C ALA A 145 2.55 9.08 1.40
N PHE A 146 1.30 8.89 0.96
CA PHE A 146 0.22 8.39 1.83
C PHE A 146 -0.40 7.10 1.30
N GLY A 147 -0.64 6.16 2.20
CA GLY A 147 -1.36 4.93 1.90
C GLY A 147 -0.62 4.00 0.95
N ILE A 148 0.69 3.97 1.02
CA ILE A 148 1.54 3.06 0.28
C ILE A 148 1.71 1.78 1.11
N ALA A 149 1.64 0.63 0.44
CA ALA A 149 1.72 -0.68 1.08
C ALA A 149 2.78 -1.57 0.42
N PRO A 150 3.36 -2.52 1.17
CA PRO A 150 4.18 -3.59 0.60
C PRO A 150 3.44 -4.35 -0.50
N GLY A 151 4.19 -4.89 -1.45
CA GLY A 151 3.68 -5.60 -2.63
C GLY A 151 3.38 -4.72 -3.84
N GLN A 152 3.29 -3.40 -3.69
CA GLN A 152 3.12 -2.46 -4.78
C GLN A 152 4.43 -2.24 -5.56
N ALA A 153 4.32 -1.73 -6.78
CA ALA A 153 5.49 -1.34 -7.57
C ALA A 153 5.91 0.10 -7.20
N CYS A 154 7.24 0.29 -7.09
CA CYS A 154 7.88 1.60 -7.12
C CYS A 154 8.52 1.76 -8.49
N VAL A 155 8.02 2.67 -9.33
CA VAL A 155 8.60 2.98 -10.64
C VAL A 155 9.46 4.23 -10.50
N ILE A 156 10.67 4.17 -11.03
CA ILE A 156 11.71 5.20 -10.86
C ILE A 156 11.89 5.93 -12.18
N TYR A 157 11.85 7.27 -12.14
CA TYR A 157 11.96 8.14 -13.30
C TYR A 157 13.15 9.10 -13.18
N ASP A 158 13.81 9.34 -14.30
CA ASP A 158 14.74 10.46 -14.51
C ASP A 158 14.08 11.40 -15.53
N GLY A 159 13.50 12.48 -15.06
CA GLY A 159 12.58 13.31 -15.84
C GLY A 159 11.38 12.49 -16.31
N THR A 160 11.18 12.37 -17.63
CA THR A 160 10.06 11.59 -18.21
C THR A 160 10.45 10.15 -18.58
N ARG A 161 11.69 9.76 -18.32
CA ARG A 161 12.22 8.45 -18.68
C ARG A 161 12.14 7.49 -17.50
N VAL A 162 11.52 6.32 -17.71
CA VAL A 162 11.61 5.21 -16.76
C VAL A 162 13.05 4.67 -16.75
N VAL A 163 13.69 4.68 -15.60
CA VAL A 163 15.04 4.13 -15.41
C VAL A 163 15.02 2.76 -14.73
N GLY A 164 13.95 2.46 -14.00
CA GLY A 164 13.80 1.16 -13.36
C GLY A 164 12.53 1.06 -12.52
N SER A 165 12.38 -0.09 -11.87
CA SER A 165 11.32 -0.34 -10.91
C SER A 165 11.77 -1.33 -9.85
N ALA A 166 11.06 -1.37 -8.71
CA ALA A 166 11.26 -2.36 -7.67
C ALA A 166 9.90 -2.74 -7.04
N THR A 167 9.83 -3.88 -6.37
CA THR A 167 8.67 -4.23 -5.54
C THR A 167 8.89 -3.67 -4.14
N ILE A 168 7.94 -2.91 -3.62
CA ILE A 168 7.98 -2.38 -2.25
C ILE A 168 7.89 -3.55 -1.27
N SER A 169 8.88 -3.72 -0.41
CA SER A 169 8.91 -4.76 0.63
C SER A 169 8.57 -4.21 2.01
N ALA A 170 8.95 -2.95 2.28
CA ALA A 170 8.68 -2.27 3.53
C ALA A 170 8.51 -0.76 3.31
N THR A 171 7.84 -0.10 4.24
CA THR A 171 7.65 1.36 4.27
C THR A 171 8.14 1.93 5.59
N ASN A 172 8.77 3.12 5.55
CA ASN A 172 9.30 3.83 6.72
C ASN A 172 8.42 5.05 7.01
N ARG A 173 7.84 5.08 8.21
CA ARG A 173 7.01 6.18 8.73
C ARG A 173 7.81 7.14 9.58
#